data_240cafddb9a69e29aa77da7d52af433b
#
_entry.id   240cafddb9a69e29aa77da7d52af433b
#
_cell.length_a   1.000
_cell.length_b   1.000
_cell.length_c   1.000
_cell.angle_alpha   90.00
_cell.angle_beta   90.00
_cell.angle_gamma   90.00
#
_symmetry.space_group_name_H-M   'P 1'
#
loop_
_entity.id
_entity.type
_entity.pdbx_description
1 polymer ?
#
loop_
_entity_poly.entity_id
_entity_poly.type
_entity_poly.pdbx_seq_one_letter_code
_entity_poly.pdbx_strand_id
1 'polypeptide(L)'
;VSVVTGVEQAIFTFKNTQTGEIKTAGLQPLEATDVYRNRHGGDTNESDSAWPLYRRHRDKMYWFEWLPDTKTLYFQYNTILENPHESVQDFIKKMAAAVEANPVERFVVDVRWNGGGNLFTSKPFTEFIAQNPKINQRGKLFVILGRHTFSAASYFTSTMEFRTQAIFVGEPTGASPNHYGDTRPVRLPNSGLA
;
A
#
# COMPACT_ATOMS: atom_id res chain seq x y z
N VAL A 1 31.80 -7.78 3.86
CA VAL A 1 32.25 -6.39 4.02
C VAL A 1 31.96 -5.67 2.71
N SER A 2 31.12 -4.66 2.76
CA SER A 2 30.81 -3.84 1.58
C SER A 2 31.87 -2.74 1.48
N VAL A 3 32.51 -2.61 0.34
CA VAL A 3 33.41 -1.50 0.04
C VAL A 3 32.73 -0.63 -1.01
N VAL A 4 32.35 0.58 -0.63
CA VAL A 4 31.88 1.59 -1.58
C VAL A 4 33.14 2.25 -2.16
N THR A 5 33.41 2.01 -3.44
CA THR A 5 34.60 2.52 -4.14
C THR A 5 34.36 3.85 -4.84
N GLY A 6 33.14 4.38 -4.81
CA GLY A 6 32.75 5.65 -5.43
C GLY A 6 31.24 5.81 -5.42
N VAL A 7 30.74 6.97 -5.90
CA VAL A 7 29.31 7.24 -6.03
C VAL A 7 28.65 6.51 -7.22
N GLU A 8 29.46 5.93 -8.10
CA GLU A 8 28.98 5.35 -9.36
C GLU A 8 28.77 3.83 -9.30
N GLN A 9 29.36 3.14 -8.32
CA GLN A 9 29.25 1.69 -8.22
C GLN A 9 29.50 1.20 -6.79
N ALA A 10 28.67 0.23 -6.33
CA ALA A 10 28.90 -0.54 -5.13
C ALA A 10 29.24 -1.99 -5.51
N ILE A 11 30.35 -2.52 -4.98
CA ILE A 11 30.78 -3.90 -5.23
C ILE A 11 30.49 -4.74 -3.99
N PHE A 12 29.74 -5.83 -4.18
CA PHE A 12 29.41 -6.78 -3.13
C PHE A 12 30.04 -8.13 -3.42
N THR A 13 30.69 -8.70 -2.41
CA THR A 13 31.23 -10.05 -2.47
C THR A 13 30.41 -10.97 -1.57
N PHE A 14 29.91 -12.04 -2.15
CA PHE A 14 29.09 -13.05 -1.47
C PHE A 14 29.90 -14.35 -1.39
N LYS A 15 29.82 -15.00 -0.25
CA LYS A 15 30.35 -16.36 -0.07
C LYS A 15 29.19 -17.30 0.18
N ASN A 16 29.05 -18.32 -0.65
CA ASN A 16 28.11 -19.40 -0.38
C ASN A 16 28.62 -20.18 0.85
N THR A 17 27.85 -20.21 1.92
CA THR A 17 28.22 -20.84 3.18
C THR A 17 28.29 -22.37 3.11
N GLN A 18 27.62 -22.98 2.12
CA GLN A 18 27.61 -24.44 1.94
C GLN A 18 28.73 -24.90 1.02
N THR A 19 28.96 -24.20 -0.08
CA THR A 19 29.97 -24.61 -1.10
C THR A 19 31.29 -23.87 -0.97
N GLY A 20 31.36 -22.78 -0.22
CA GLY A 20 32.53 -21.92 -0.10
C GLY A 20 32.77 -21.02 -1.33
N GLU A 21 31.94 -21.12 -2.40
CA GLU A 21 32.07 -20.34 -3.63
C GLU A 21 31.95 -18.85 -3.33
N ILE A 22 32.83 -18.04 -3.93
CA ILE A 22 32.80 -16.57 -3.83
C ILE A 22 32.28 -15.98 -5.14
N LYS A 23 31.27 -15.15 -5.04
CA LYS A 23 30.71 -14.37 -6.18
C LYS A 23 30.79 -12.89 -5.88
N THR A 24 31.15 -12.11 -6.89
CA THR A 24 31.18 -10.66 -6.80
C THR A 24 30.15 -10.09 -7.75
N ALA A 25 29.35 -9.13 -7.27
CA ALA A 25 28.36 -8.39 -8.06
C ALA A 25 28.62 -6.88 -7.89
N GLY A 26 28.72 -6.19 -9.02
CA GLY A 26 28.72 -4.72 -9.07
C GLY A 26 27.30 -4.22 -9.23
N LEU A 27 26.86 -3.30 -8.36
CA LEU A 27 25.59 -2.63 -8.44
C LEU A 27 25.82 -1.16 -8.79
N GLN A 28 25.12 -0.67 -9.78
CA GLN A 28 25.08 0.76 -10.11
C GLN A 28 23.92 1.42 -9.39
N PRO A 29 24.04 2.70 -9.01
CA PRO A 29 22.90 3.46 -8.46
C PRO A 29 21.81 3.56 -9.54
N LEU A 30 20.56 3.39 -9.09
CA LEU A 30 19.39 3.63 -9.92
C LEU A 30 18.98 5.11 -9.82
N GLU A 31 18.48 5.66 -10.90
CA GLU A 31 17.77 6.93 -10.85
C GLU A 31 16.58 6.85 -9.89
N ALA A 32 16.26 7.96 -9.22
CA ALA A 32 15.18 7.98 -8.21
C ALA A 32 13.83 7.48 -8.77
N THR A 33 13.56 7.78 -10.04
CA THR A 33 12.37 7.29 -10.78
C THR A 33 12.37 5.77 -10.94
N ASP A 34 13.52 5.18 -11.19
CA ASP A 34 13.66 3.72 -11.34
C ASP A 34 13.61 3.00 -10.00
N VAL A 35 14.11 3.62 -8.93
CA VAL A 35 13.92 3.12 -7.56
C VAL A 35 12.45 3.02 -7.21
N TYR A 36 11.66 4.06 -7.53
CA TYR A 36 10.23 4.05 -7.29
C TYR A 36 9.52 2.95 -8.10
N ARG A 37 9.83 2.87 -9.40
CA ARG A 37 9.28 1.85 -10.31
C ARG A 37 9.61 0.43 -9.85
N ASN A 38 10.85 0.16 -9.47
CA ASN A 38 11.28 -1.16 -9.01
C ASN A 38 10.70 -1.56 -7.64
N ARG A 39 10.48 -0.60 -6.73
CA ARG A 39 9.81 -0.86 -5.44
C ARG A 39 8.35 -1.28 -5.61
N HIS A 40 7.70 -0.81 -6.67
CA HIS A 40 6.28 -1.07 -6.92
C HIS A 40 6.01 -2.19 -7.93
N GLY A 41 7.02 -2.98 -8.27
CA GLY A 41 6.96 -4.07 -9.26
C GLY A 41 7.19 -3.52 -10.66
N GLY A 42 8.44 -3.57 -11.10
CA GLY A 42 8.88 -3.07 -12.41
C GLY A 42 8.05 -3.58 -13.56
N ASP A 43 8.19 -2.94 -14.72
CA ASP A 43 7.54 -3.27 -15.99
C ASP A 43 7.45 -4.79 -16.20
N THR A 44 6.31 -5.33 -15.91
CA THR A 44 5.97 -6.65 -16.38
C THR A 44 5.19 -6.46 -17.65
N ASN A 45 5.78 -6.81 -18.79
CA ASN A 45 5.09 -6.93 -20.08
C ASN A 45 4.01 -8.05 -20.06
N GLU A 46 3.72 -8.60 -18.88
CA GLU A 46 2.67 -9.58 -18.69
C GLU A 46 1.34 -8.87 -18.46
N SER A 47 0.30 -9.38 -19.10
CA SER A 47 -1.04 -8.86 -18.91
C SER A 47 -1.40 -8.92 -17.41
N ASP A 48 -2.00 -7.87 -16.87
CA ASP A 48 -2.46 -7.79 -15.47
C ASP A 48 -3.26 -9.04 -15.03
N SER A 49 -3.97 -9.68 -15.95
CA SER A 49 -4.77 -10.89 -15.69
C SER A 49 -3.93 -12.12 -15.29
N ALA A 50 -2.65 -12.19 -15.68
CA ALA A 50 -1.75 -13.29 -15.31
C ALA A 50 -1.26 -13.19 -13.86
N TRP A 51 -1.39 -12.02 -13.22
CA TRP A 51 -0.91 -11.78 -11.86
C TRP A 51 -1.99 -12.02 -10.81
N PRO A 52 -1.62 -12.45 -9.61
CA PRO A 52 -2.51 -12.43 -8.46
C PRO A 52 -3.05 -11.01 -8.23
N LEU A 53 -4.31 -10.87 -7.80
CA LEU A 53 -4.98 -9.58 -7.62
C LEU A 53 -4.11 -8.53 -6.96
N TYR A 54 -3.48 -8.83 -5.85
CA TYR A 54 -2.68 -7.89 -5.08
C TYR A 54 -1.43 -7.37 -5.80
N ARG A 55 -1.07 -7.95 -6.93
CA ARG A 55 0.05 -7.51 -7.77
C ARG A 55 -0.39 -6.73 -8.99
N ARG A 56 -1.70 -6.73 -9.29
CA ARG A 56 -2.26 -5.99 -10.43
C ARG A 56 -2.34 -4.50 -10.12
N HIS A 57 -2.30 -3.67 -11.15
CA HIS A 57 -2.53 -2.22 -11.10
C HIS A 57 -1.75 -1.52 -9.97
N ARG A 58 -0.49 -1.90 -9.79
CA ARG A 58 0.39 -1.32 -8.78
C ARG A 58 0.71 0.16 -9.03
N ASP A 59 0.53 0.61 -10.26
CA ASP A 59 0.61 1.99 -10.73
C ASP A 59 -0.56 2.85 -10.27
N LYS A 60 -1.71 2.24 -9.98
CA LYS A 60 -2.91 2.95 -9.51
C LYS A 60 -2.85 3.21 -8.01
N MET A 61 -3.26 4.40 -7.58
CA MET A 61 -3.35 4.74 -6.16
C MET A 61 -4.38 3.90 -5.44
N TYR A 62 -5.50 3.64 -6.11
CA TYR A 62 -6.58 2.77 -5.66
C TYR A 62 -7.37 2.25 -6.86
N TRP A 63 -7.97 1.08 -6.71
CA TRP A 63 -8.83 0.44 -7.71
C TRP A 63 -9.70 -0.62 -7.04
N PHE A 64 -10.78 -1.05 -7.69
CA PHE A 64 -11.59 -2.15 -7.24
C PHE A 64 -12.00 -3.05 -8.40
N GLU A 65 -12.34 -4.29 -8.07
CA GLU A 65 -12.81 -5.30 -9.02
C GLU A 65 -13.90 -6.14 -8.38
N TRP A 66 -14.97 -6.40 -9.14
CA TRP A 66 -15.98 -7.37 -8.76
C TRP A 66 -15.57 -8.76 -9.20
N LEU A 67 -15.55 -9.72 -8.27
CA LEU A 67 -15.20 -11.12 -8.49
C LEU A 67 -16.45 -11.97 -8.33
N PRO A 68 -17.16 -12.30 -9.43
CA PRO A 68 -18.48 -12.95 -9.38
C PRO A 68 -18.41 -14.36 -8.78
N ASP A 69 -17.38 -15.15 -9.08
CA ASP A 69 -17.23 -16.53 -8.61
C ASP A 69 -17.19 -16.63 -7.08
N THR A 70 -16.64 -15.64 -6.43
CA THR A 70 -16.51 -15.59 -4.97
C THR A 70 -17.45 -14.57 -4.33
N LYS A 71 -18.25 -13.86 -5.13
CA LYS A 71 -19.12 -12.75 -4.71
C LYS A 71 -18.37 -11.72 -3.86
N THR A 72 -17.16 -11.41 -4.28
CA THR A 72 -16.24 -10.52 -3.57
C THR A 72 -16.08 -9.21 -4.32
N LEU A 73 -16.29 -8.09 -3.64
CA LEU A 73 -15.81 -6.80 -4.11
C LEU A 73 -14.44 -6.55 -3.48
N TYR A 74 -13.41 -6.61 -4.31
CA TYR A 74 -12.02 -6.41 -3.91
C TYR A 74 -11.63 -4.95 -4.17
N PHE A 75 -11.21 -4.25 -3.14
CA PHE A 75 -10.72 -2.88 -3.18
C PHE A 75 -9.26 -2.86 -2.75
N GLN A 76 -8.37 -2.49 -3.66
CA GLN A 76 -6.96 -2.31 -3.34
C GLN A 76 -6.64 -0.82 -3.23
N TYR A 77 -6.03 -0.46 -2.11
CA TYR A 77 -5.63 0.89 -1.78
C TYR A 77 -4.11 0.95 -1.64
N ASN A 78 -3.41 1.29 -2.72
CA ASN A 78 -1.94 1.24 -2.81
C ASN A 78 -1.26 2.47 -2.21
N THR A 79 -1.92 3.64 -2.27
CA THR A 79 -1.33 4.91 -1.78
C THR A 79 -2.42 5.85 -1.34
N ILE A 80 -2.24 6.50 -0.20
CA ILE A 80 -3.20 7.47 0.35
C ILE A 80 -2.93 8.86 -0.25
N LEU A 81 -3.24 9.01 -1.53
CA LEU A 81 -3.14 10.27 -2.28
C LEU A 81 -4.40 10.47 -3.12
N GLU A 82 -4.67 11.70 -3.50
CA GLU A 82 -5.71 12.00 -4.48
C GLU A 82 -5.24 11.64 -5.88
N ASN A 83 -6.11 10.98 -6.63
CA ASN A 83 -5.87 10.72 -8.04
C ASN A 83 -6.14 12.02 -8.83
N PRO A 84 -5.17 12.54 -9.62
CA PRO A 84 -5.34 13.79 -10.36
C PRO A 84 -6.43 13.71 -11.45
N HIS A 85 -6.82 12.50 -11.83
CA HIS A 85 -7.80 12.26 -12.90
C HIS A 85 -9.19 11.87 -12.40
N GLU A 86 -9.34 11.59 -11.09
CA GLU A 86 -10.61 11.17 -10.51
C GLU A 86 -10.65 11.52 -9.02
N SER A 87 -11.67 12.26 -8.60
CA SER A 87 -11.84 12.57 -7.19
C SER A 87 -12.14 11.30 -6.36
N VAL A 88 -11.69 11.29 -5.09
CA VAL A 88 -12.01 10.20 -4.15
C VAL A 88 -13.53 10.00 -4.04
N GLN A 89 -14.29 11.09 -4.06
CA GLN A 89 -15.75 11.04 -3.98
C GLN A 89 -16.38 10.34 -5.19
N ASP A 90 -15.90 10.61 -6.40
CA ASP A 90 -16.42 9.97 -7.61
C ASP A 90 -16.03 8.49 -7.69
N PHE A 91 -14.84 8.16 -7.25
CA PHE A 91 -14.43 6.77 -7.10
C PHE A 91 -15.30 6.01 -6.08
N ILE A 92 -15.59 6.62 -4.92
CA ILE A 92 -16.48 6.04 -3.90
C ILE A 92 -17.90 5.84 -4.45
N LYS A 93 -18.44 6.79 -5.24
CA LYS A 93 -19.74 6.62 -5.91
C LYS A 93 -19.78 5.40 -6.83
N LYS A 94 -18.71 5.18 -7.62
CA LYS A 94 -18.57 3.99 -8.47
C LYS A 94 -18.52 2.70 -7.64
N MET A 95 -17.76 2.70 -6.56
CA MET A 95 -17.66 1.56 -5.67
C MET A 95 -18.98 1.29 -4.94
N ALA A 96 -19.69 2.33 -4.50
CA ALA A 96 -21.02 2.21 -3.93
C ALA A 96 -22.03 1.63 -4.94
N ALA A 97 -22.02 2.10 -6.17
CA ALA A 97 -22.86 1.55 -7.24
C ALA A 97 -22.56 0.06 -7.49
N ALA A 98 -21.28 -0.34 -7.43
CA ALA A 98 -20.89 -1.74 -7.56
C ALA A 98 -21.39 -2.60 -6.39
N VAL A 99 -21.39 -2.07 -5.15
CA VAL A 99 -21.97 -2.74 -3.97
C VAL A 99 -23.48 -2.91 -4.12
N GLU A 100 -24.18 -1.92 -4.70
CA GLU A 100 -25.64 -2.00 -4.92
C GLU A 100 -26.01 -2.97 -6.05
N ALA A 101 -25.23 -2.98 -7.12
CA ALA A 101 -25.53 -3.76 -8.33
C ALA A 101 -25.20 -5.25 -8.20
N ASN A 102 -24.42 -5.64 -7.20
CA ASN A 102 -23.92 -7.01 -7.08
C ASN A 102 -24.29 -7.65 -5.73
N PRO A 103 -24.48 -8.98 -5.68
CA PRO A 103 -24.73 -9.71 -4.44
C PRO A 103 -23.45 -9.90 -3.64
N VAL A 104 -22.89 -8.79 -3.12
CA VAL A 104 -21.61 -8.78 -2.40
C VAL A 104 -21.73 -9.57 -1.09
N GLU A 105 -21.03 -10.70 -1.01
CA GLU A 105 -20.90 -11.51 0.21
C GLU A 105 -19.60 -11.19 0.98
N ARG A 106 -18.57 -10.69 0.28
CA ARG A 106 -17.29 -10.26 0.87
C ARG A 106 -16.87 -8.91 0.30
N PHE A 107 -16.51 -8.00 1.20
CA PHE A 107 -15.85 -6.76 0.85
C PHE A 107 -14.42 -6.80 1.40
N VAL A 108 -13.44 -6.75 0.51
CA VAL A 108 -12.02 -6.86 0.88
C VAL A 108 -11.33 -5.54 0.63
N VAL A 109 -10.70 -4.99 1.65
CA VAL A 109 -9.82 -3.82 1.55
C VAL A 109 -8.37 -4.28 1.67
N ASP A 110 -7.61 -4.20 0.60
CA ASP A 110 -6.21 -4.61 0.58
C ASP A 110 -5.29 -3.39 0.66
N VAL A 111 -4.61 -3.24 1.80
CA VAL A 111 -3.65 -2.16 2.04
C VAL A 111 -2.22 -2.67 2.26
N ARG A 112 -1.95 -3.94 1.93
CA ARG A 112 -0.64 -4.56 2.22
C ARG A 112 0.53 -3.85 1.56
N TRP A 113 0.33 -3.11 0.48
CA TRP A 113 1.35 -2.34 -0.21
C TRP A 113 1.32 -0.84 0.08
N ASN A 114 0.41 -0.39 0.94
CA ASN A 114 0.19 1.03 1.17
C ASN A 114 1.22 1.62 2.13
N GLY A 115 2.16 2.38 1.61
CA GLY A 115 3.17 3.08 2.40
C GLY A 115 2.68 4.35 3.10
N GLY A 116 1.41 4.71 2.94
CA GLY A 116 0.84 5.93 3.52
C GLY A 116 0.59 7.03 2.49
N GLY A 117 0.70 8.27 2.93
CA GLY A 117 0.43 9.48 2.15
C GLY A 117 -0.28 10.55 2.96
N ASN A 118 -1.24 11.24 2.36
CA ASN A 118 -2.04 12.26 3.03
C ASN A 118 -3.20 11.65 3.81
N LEU A 119 -3.10 11.67 5.13
CA LEU A 119 -4.10 11.11 6.04
C LEU A 119 -5.54 11.54 5.74
N PHE A 120 -5.76 12.79 5.35
CA PHE A 120 -7.10 13.32 5.11
C PHE A 120 -7.78 12.67 3.89
N THR A 121 -7.03 12.17 2.93
CA THR A 121 -7.54 11.49 1.74
C THR A 121 -8.20 10.13 2.08
N SER A 122 -7.84 9.51 3.19
CA SER A 122 -8.41 8.21 3.62
C SER A 122 -9.77 8.33 4.31
N LYS A 123 -10.09 9.50 4.86
CA LYS A 123 -11.31 9.70 5.65
C LYS A 123 -12.61 9.35 4.90
N PRO A 124 -12.82 9.79 3.64
CA PRO A 124 -14.04 9.43 2.89
C PRO A 124 -14.20 7.93 2.68
N PHE A 125 -13.11 7.19 2.45
CA PHE A 125 -13.16 5.73 2.33
C PHE A 125 -13.60 5.06 3.64
N THR A 126 -13.03 5.50 4.76
CA THR A 126 -13.43 4.99 6.08
C THR A 126 -14.90 5.26 6.37
N GLU A 127 -15.37 6.47 6.06
CA GLU A 127 -16.77 6.86 6.28
C GLU A 127 -17.72 6.04 5.41
N PHE A 128 -17.42 5.88 4.13
CA PHE A 128 -18.20 5.05 3.22
C PHE A 128 -18.33 3.62 3.72
N ILE A 129 -17.23 2.99 4.13
CA ILE A 129 -17.24 1.60 4.58
C ILE A 129 -17.97 1.48 5.92
N ALA A 130 -17.69 2.37 6.87
CA ALA A 130 -18.27 2.32 8.21
C ALA A 130 -19.79 2.54 8.22
N GLN A 131 -20.28 3.40 7.32
CA GLN A 131 -21.70 3.76 7.24
C GLN A 131 -22.51 2.84 6.32
N ASN A 132 -21.88 1.97 5.54
CA ASN A 132 -22.59 1.09 4.62
C ASN A 132 -22.97 -0.25 5.28
N PRO A 133 -24.26 -0.45 5.63
CA PRO A 133 -24.69 -1.66 6.34
C PRO A 133 -24.61 -2.94 5.49
N LYS A 134 -24.48 -2.82 4.15
CA LYS A 134 -24.33 -3.99 3.27
C LYS A 134 -22.95 -4.63 3.36
N ILE A 135 -21.93 -3.85 3.71
CA ILE A 135 -20.53 -4.31 3.75
C ILE A 135 -19.93 -4.27 5.14
N ASN A 136 -20.32 -3.32 6.00
CA ASN A 136 -19.80 -3.22 7.36
C ASN A 136 -20.47 -4.25 8.30
N GLN A 137 -20.16 -5.51 8.06
CA GLN A 137 -20.65 -6.65 8.85
C GLN A 137 -19.50 -7.59 9.18
N ARG A 138 -19.51 -8.15 10.40
CA ARG A 138 -18.52 -9.15 10.78
C ARG A 138 -18.68 -10.41 9.93
N GLY A 139 -17.56 -10.92 9.40
CA GLY A 139 -17.55 -12.05 8.46
C GLY A 139 -17.78 -11.65 7.00
N LYS A 140 -18.09 -10.38 6.73
CA LYS A 140 -18.23 -9.85 5.38
C LYS A 140 -17.14 -8.84 5.01
N LEU A 141 -16.74 -7.99 5.94
CA LEU A 141 -15.67 -7.00 5.76
C LEU A 141 -14.33 -7.56 6.20
N PHE A 142 -13.35 -7.52 5.30
CA PHE A 142 -11.98 -7.95 5.55
C PHE A 142 -10.99 -6.84 5.19
N VAL A 143 -9.96 -6.67 6.01
CA VAL A 143 -8.84 -5.76 5.73
C VAL A 143 -7.54 -6.56 5.70
N ILE A 144 -6.86 -6.55 4.55
CA ILE A 144 -5.60 -7.27 4.38
C ILE A 144 -4.43 -6.31 4.65
N LEU A 145 -3.62 -6.68 5.62
CA LEU A 145 -2.45 -5.94 6.09
C LEU A 145 -1.14 -6.58 5.60
N GLY A 146 -0.09 -5.79 5.58
CA GLY A 146 1.26 -6.27 5.34
C GLY A 146 2.32 -5.34 5.94
N ARG A 147 3.56 -5.78 5.95
CA ARG A 147 4.69 -5.00 6.50
C ARG A 147 4.96 -3.69 5.76
N HIS A 148 4.44 -3.54 4.53
CA HIS A 148 4.50 -2.27 3.81
C HIS A 148 3.36 -1.32 4.18
N THR A 149 2.34 -1.77 4.93
CA THR A 149 1.30 -0.88 5.47
C THR A 149 1.92 0.03 6.51
N PHE A 150 2.10 1.32 6.15
CA PHE A 150 2.92 2.25 6.94
C PHE A 150 2.32 3.66 7.00
N SER A 151 2.74 4.47 7.97
CA SER A 151 2.37 5.90 8.08
C SER A 151 0.85 6.10 8.07
N ALA A 152 0.31 6.96 7.20
CA ALA A 152 -1.13 7.20 7.08
C ALA A 152 -1.96 5.93 6.82
N ALA A 153 -1.37 4.87 6.22
CA ALA A 153 -2.07 3.60 6.05
C ALA A 153 -2.20 2.83 7.38
N SER A 154 -1.22 2.91 8.27
CA SER A 154 -1.36 2.34 9.63
C SER A 154 -2.45 3.06 10.42
N TYR A 155 -2.56 4.37 10.27
CA TYR A 155 -3.66 5.15 10.87
C TYR A 155 -5.02 4.78 10.25
N PHE A 156 -5.09 4.64 8.92
CA PHE A 156 -6.30 4.19 8.24
C PHE A 156 -6.77 2.84 8.79
N THR A 157 -5.86 1.86 8.92
CA THR A 157 -6.21 0.54 9.44
C THR A 157 -6.66 0.57 10.89
N SER A 158 -6.01 1.37 11.74
CA SER A 158 -6.46 1.57 13.14
C SER A 158 -7.84 2.23 13.20
N THR A 159 -8.12 3.18 12.30
CA THR A 159 -9.45 3.80 12.21
C THR A 159 -10.50 2.79 11.74
N MET A 160 -10.16 1.93 10.79
CA MET A 160 -11.03 0.83 10.34
C MET A 160 -11.33 -0.15 11.48
N GLU A 161 -10.33 -0.52 12.29
CA GLU A 161 -10.49 -1.38 13.45
C GLU A 161 -11.46 -0.79 14.47
N PHE A 162 -11.31 0.50 14.74
CA PHE A 162 -12.15 1.20 15.72
C PHE A 162 -13.58 1.45 15.24
N ARG A 163 -13.78 1.70 13.94
CA ARG A 163 -15.06 2.18 13.38
C ARG A 163 -15.88 1.13 12.64
N THR A 164 -15.33 -0.06 12.41
CA THR A 164 -15.98 -1.07 11.57
C THR A 164 -16.00 -2.45 12.22
N GLN A 165 -16.73 -3.39 11.60
CA GLN A 165 -16.79 -4.79 11.98
C GLN A 165 -15.75 -5.64 11.21
N ALA A 166 -14.70 -5.03 10.69
CA ALA A 166 -13.70 -5.69 9.87
C ALA A 166 -12.98 -6.83 10.59
N ILE A 167 -12.66 -7.87 9.82
CA ILE A 167 -11.71 -8.91 10.19
C ILE A 167 -10.39 -8.59 9.53
N PHE A 168 -9.34 -8.43 10.33
CA PHE A 168 -7.99 -8.14 9.83
C PHE A 168 -7.25 -9.43 9.54
N VAL A 169 -6.55 -9.46 8.38
CA VAL A 169 -5.87 -10.65 7.86
C VAL A 169 -4.49 -10.25 7.35
N GLY A 170 -3.51 -11.11 7.51
CA GLY A 170 -2.17 -10.91 6.98
C GLY A 170 -1.11 -10.72 8.06
N GLU A 171 -0.16 -9.83 7.80
CA GLU A 171 0.95 -9.54 8.73
C GLU A 171 0.70 -8.22 9.48
N PRO A 172 1.33 -8.02 10.64
CA PRO A 172 1.33 -6.72 11.30
C PRO A 172 1.79 -5.60 10.37
N THR A 173 1.26 -4.40 10.55
CA THR A 173 1.70 -3.19 9.85
C THR A 173 3.18 -2.89 10.11
N GLY A 174 3.84 -2.21 9.19
CA GLY A 174 5.26 -1.85 9.30
C GLY A 174 5.57 -0.79 10.34
N ALA A 175 4.54 -0.15 10.90
CA ALA A 175 4.65 0.78 12.02
C ALA A 175 3.51 0.60 13.01
N SER A 176 3.78 0.87 14.28
CA SER A 176 2.72 1.04 15.28
C SER A 176 1.89 2.29 14.98
N PRO A 177 0.61 2.34 15.34
CA PRO A 177 -0.24 3.53 15.14
C PRO A 177 0.31 4.81 15.77
N ASN A 178 1.07 4.67 16.84
CA ASN A 178 1.69 5.74 17.62
C ASN A 178 3.20 5.93 17.33
N HIS A 179 3.62 5.71 16.09
CA HIS A 179 5.00 5.93 15.68
C HIS A 179 5.33 7.41 15.47
N TYR A 180 6.61 7.75 15.57
CA TYR A 180 7.10 9.07 15.15
C TYR A 180 7.07 9.19 13.63
N GLY A 181 6.51 10.26 13.13
CA GLY A 181 6.42 10.56 11.69
C GLY A 181 5.95 11.98 11.46
N ASP A 182 5.86 12.38 10.18
CA ASP A 182 5.38 13.70 9.76
C ASP A 182 6.10 14.84 10.51
N THR A 183 7.42 14.81 10.49
CA THR A 183 8.27 15.79 11.19
C THR A 183 8.01 17.20 10.69
N ARG A 184 7.75 18.12 11.62
CA ARG A 184 7.67 19.56 11.33
C ARG A 184 9.00 20.19 11.73
N PRO A 185 9.78 20.70 10.78
CA PRO A 185 11.03 21.37 11.12
C PRO A 185 10.77 22.62 11.96
N VAL A 186 11.44 22.72 13.09
CA VAL A 186 11.44 23.93 13.93
C VAL A 186 12.73 24.65 13.67
N ARG A 187 12.64 25.81 12.99
CA ARG A 187 13.81 26.64 12.71
C ARG A 187 14.26 27.37 13.96
N LEU A 188 15.50 27.14 14.34
CA LEU A 188 16.11 27.83 15.48
C LEU A 188 16.37 29.30 15.12
N PRO A 189 15.88 30.26 15.92
CA PRO A 189 15.92 31.69 15.55
C PRO A 189 17.33 32.29 15.46
N ASN A 190 18.29 31.72 16.19
CA ASN A 190 19.65 32.27 16.25
C ASN A 190 20.60 31.64 15.23
N SER A 191 20.52 30.33 15.02
CA SER A 191 21.43 29.60 14.13
C SER A 191 20.86 29.37 12.73
N GLY A 192 19.54 29.48 12.54
CA GLY A 192 18.86 29.15 11.29
C GLY A 192 18.80 27.66 11.00
N LEU A 193 19.32 26.80 11.86
CA LEU A 193 19.19 25.33 11.74
C LEU A 193 17.74 24.88 11.95
N ALA A 194 17.32 23.85 11.21
CA ALA A 194 16.01 23.21 11.33
C ALA A 194 16.15 21.71 11.57
#